data_9bf14a10ec1dcfc83f1405a9664bcc1c
#
_entry.id   9bf14a10ec1dcfc83f1405a9664bcc1c
#
_cell.length_a   1.000
_cell.length_b   1.000
_cell.length_c   1.000
_cell.angle_alpha   90.00
_cell.angle_beta   90.00
_cell.angle_gamma   90.00
#
_symmetry.space_group_name_H-M   'P 1'
#
loop_
_entity.id
_entity.type
_entity.pdbx_description
1 polymer ?
#
loop_
_entity_poly.entity_id
_entity_poly.type
_entity_poly.pdbx_seq_one_letter_code
_entity_poly.pdbx_strand_id
1 'polypeptide(L)'
;MPTVIQYLLGRLKQLGIRDIFGVPGDFAFPINNAICDDNELRWIGCCNELNAAYAADGYARINRISALSTTFGVGELSALCGIAGSYAENNMVFHIVGIPKMQTQKRHAIVHHSLGDGEYGTFMDMATPVVCASTMLTPENCVDEVERVIEAALENRQPVYIAIPHDYVNAEISSLTAPKNVFVKSDPATLEEVVSIITAKLSNAKQACIMPGFLVDRFSLKDLAMAVINASGLPYASMALDKAVLDETNPSYMGIYMGQLINPEIQEFVESCDCILAIGFVMSDINMGMFTAKLDKSRIINIMPFSVHIG
;
A
#
# COMPACT_ATOMS: atom_id res chain seq x y z
N MET A 1 -6.66 -8.37 30.78
CA MET A 1 -5.85 -8.01 29.59
C MET A 1 -6.77 -7.40 28.54
N PRO A 2 -6.30 -6.66 27.52
CA PRO A 2 -7.17 -6.24 26.44
C PRO A 2 -7.68 -7.45 25.68
N THR A 3 -8.79 -7.28 24.98
CA THR A 3 -9.29 -8.30 24.05
C THR A 3 -8.56 -8.22 22.70
N VAL A 4 -8.70 -9.25 21.85
CA VAL A 4 -8.12 -9.29 20.50
C VAL A 4 -8.48 -8.03 19.72
N ILE A 5 -9.77 -7.66 19.70
CA ILE A 5 -10.19 -6.46 18.96
C ILE A 5 -9.68 -5.16 19.60
N GLN A 6 -9.65 -5.06 20.92
CA GLN A 6 -9.12 -3.87 21.62
C GLN A 6 -7.63 -3.66 21.32
N TYR A 7 -6.85 -4.74 21.26
CA TYR A 7 -5.45 -4.66 20.91
C TYR A 7 -5.29 -4.17 19.46
N LEU A 8 -5.95 -4.82 18.50
CA LEU A 8 -5.89 -4.43 17.09
C LEU A 8 -6.31 -2.96 16.89
N LEU A 9 -7.50 -2.55 17.36
CA LEU A 9 -7.99 -1.17 17.21
C LEU A 9 -7.06 -0.17 17.90
N GLY A 10 -6.51 -0.51 19.07
CA GLY A 10 -5.52 0.31 19.77
C GLY A 10 -4.27 0.56 18.92
N ARG A 11 -3.75 -0.47 18.24
CA ARG A 11 -2.61 -0.34 17.33
C ARG A 11 -2.95 0.48 16.08
N LEU A 12 -4.12 0.24 15.47
CA LEU A 12 -4.57 1.03 14.31
C LEU A 12 -4.74 2.51 14.64
N LYS A 13 -5.27 2.84 15.85
CA LYS A 13 -5.35 4.22 16.33
C LYS A 13 -3.98 4.86 16.52
N GLN A 14 -2.98 4.13 17.01
CA GLN A 14 -1.60 4.61 17.14
C GLN A 14 -0.96 4.90 15.78
N LEU A 15 -1.36 4.19 14.72
CA LEU A 15 -0.95 4.47 13.34
C LEU A 15 -1.69 5.66 12.71
N GLY A 16 -2.67 6.24 13.41
CA GLY A 16 -3.41 7.41 12.95
C GLY A 16 -4.77 7.09 12.30
N ILE A 17 -5.20 5.83 12.26
CA ILE A 17 -6.54 5.48 11.75
C ILE A 17 -7.60 6.04 12.68
N ARG A 18 -8.58 6.72 12.11
CA ARG A 18 -9.75 7.28 12.81
C ARG A 18 -11.07 6.88 12.16
N ASP A 19 -11.05 6.60 10.87
CA ASP A 19 -12.21 6.21 10.09
C ASP A 19 -12.04 4.77 9.61
N ILE A 20 -13.06 3.92 9.84
CA ILE A 20 -13.10 2.54 9.38
C ILE A 20 -14.32 2.38 8.47
N PHE A 21 -14.07 2.07 7.21
CA PHE A 21 -15.09 1.88 6.19
C PHE A 21 -15.65 0.47 6.25
N GLY A 22 -16.90 0.27 5.80
CA GLY A 22 -17.41 -1.09 5.72
C GLY A 22 -18.91 -1.21 5.50
N VAL A 23 -19.35 -2.47 5.49
CA VAL A 23 -20.76 -2.86 5.47
C VAL A 23 -20.98 -3.82 6.63
N PRO A 24 -22.01 -3.64 7.46
CA PRO A 24 -22.29 -4.54 8.57
C PRO A 24 -22.66 -5.94 8.05
N GLY A 25 -22.13 -6.97 8.69
CA GLY A 25 -22.48 -8.35 8.44
C GLY A 25 -22.35 -9.17 9.72
N ASP A 26 -23.11 -10.23 9.84
CA ASP A 26 -23.31 -10.98 11.10
C ASP A 26 -22.01 -11.56 11.68
N PHE A 27 -21.12 -12.08 10.85
CA PHE A 27 -19.82 -12.58 11.35
C PHE A 27 -18.90 -11.45 11.81
N ALA A 28 -19.10 -10.21 11.33
CA ALA A 28 -18.32 -9.03 11.70
C ALA A 28 -18.99 -8.17 12.80
N PHE A 29 -20.21 -8.45 13.26
CA PHE A 29 -20.90 -7.62 14.25
C PHE A 29 -20.10 -7.33 15.52
N PRO A 30 -19.38 -8.28 16.14
CA PRO A 30 -18.58 -7.95 17.32
C PRO A 30 -17.45 -6.95 17.02
N ILE A 31 -16.87 -7.01 15.81
CA ILE A 31 -15.85 -6.06 15.33
C ILE A 31 -16.49 -4.68 15.14
N ASN A 32 -17.63 -4.64 14.43
CA ASN A 32 -18.33 -3.39 14.12
C ASN A 32 -18.83 -2.70 15.40
N ASN A 33 -19.34 -3.47 16.37
CA ASN A 33 -19.73 -2.95 17.67
C ASN A 33 -18.53 -2.34 18.41
N ALA A 34 -17.39 -3.02 18.44
CA ALA A 34 -16.18 -2.49 19.08
C ALA A 34 -15.69 -1.19 18.43
N ILE A 35 -15.85 -1.04 17.11
CA ILE A 35 -15.53 0.21 16.40
C ILE A 35 -16.52 1.31 16.78
N CYS A 36 -17.82 1.02 16.82
CA CYS A 36 -18.86 1.99 17.17
C CYS A 36 -18.82 2.43 18.63
N ASP A 37 -18.37 1.56 19.52
CA ASP A 37 -18.27 1.84 20.96
C ASP A 37 -16.98 2.61 21.32
N ASP A 38 -16.02 2.71 20.39
CA ASP A 38 -14.76 3.45 20.60
C ASP A 38 -14.95 4.95 20.29
N ASN A 39 -14.65 5.81 21.25
CA ASN A 39 -14.85 7.26 21.15
C ASN A 39 -13.87 7.97 20.18
N GLU A 40 -12.80 7.31 19.77
CA GLU A 40 -11.78 7.85 18.87
C GLU A 40 -11.93 7.33 17.43
N LEU A 41 -12.77 6.34 17.20
CA LEU A 41 -13.03 5.75 15.88
C LEU A 41 -14.40 6.14 15.36
N ARG A 42 -14.53 6.24 14.04
CA ARG A 42 -15.80 6.44 13.35
C ARG A 42 -16.06 5.30 12.39
N TRP A 43 -17.25 4.71 12.48
CA TRP A 43 -17.74 3.79 11.47
C TRP A 43 -18.27 4.57 10.27
N ILE A 44 -17.73 4.30 9.08
CA ILE A 44 -18.18 4.88 7.81
C ILE A 44 -18.90 3.79 7.01
N GLY A 45 -20.21 3.73 7.17
CA GLY A 45 -21.06 2.79 6.45
C GLY A 45 -21.15 3.12 4.95
N CYS A 46 -21.00 2.11 4.12
CA CYS A 46 -21.03 2.22 2.66
C CYS A 46 -22.18 1.39 2.07
N CYS A 47 -22.54 1.64 0.80
CA CYS A 47 -23.67 0.94 0.15
C CYS A 47 -23.36 -0.52 -0.17
N ASN A 48 -22.11 -0.86 -0.40
CA ASN A 48 -21.60 -2.22 -0.55
C ASN A 48 -20.09 -2.26 -0.26
N GLU A 49 -19.51 -3.44 -0.19
CA GLU A 49 -18.13 -3.62 0.24
C GLU A 49 -17.11 -3.21 -0.84
N LEU A 50 -17.44 -3.33 -2.12
CA LEU A 50 -16.63 -2.78 -3.21
C LEU A 50 -16.50 -1.26 -3.08
N ASN A 51 -17.63 -0.59 -2.83
CA ASN A 51 -17.66 0.85 -2.59
C ASN A 51 -16.86 1.22 -1.32
N ALA A 52 -16.98 0.42 -0.24
CA ALA A 52 -16.21 0.60 0.98
C ALA A 52 -14.70 0.46 0.75
N ALA A 53 -14.29 -0.54 -0.05
CA ALA A 53 -12.89 -0.75 -0.39
C ALA A 53 -12.31 0.41 -1.21
N TYR A 54 -13.03 0.93 -2.21
CA TYR A 54 -12.61 2.12 -2.95
C TYR A 54 -12.62 3.40 -2.10
N ALA A 55 -13.56 3.54 -1.16
CA ALA A 55 -13.55 4.66 -0.22
C ALA A 55 -12.32 4.60 0.70
N ALA A 56 -11.99 3.40 1.21
CA ALA A 56 -10.78 3.17 2.01
C ALA A 56 -9.50 3.44 1.20
N ASP A 57 -9.44 3.00 -0.06
CA ASP A 57 -8.33 3.29 -0.97
C ASP A 57 -8.15 4.80 -1.18
N GLY A 58 -9.23 5.51 -1.56
CA GLY A 58 -9.19 6.95 -1.76
C GLY A 58 -8.78 7.72 -0.50
N TYR A 59 -9.26 7.28 0.67
CA TYR A 59 -8.86 7.85 1.96
C TYR A 59 -7.37 7.61 2.25
N ALA A 60 -6.86 6.40 1.98
CA ALA A 60 -5.45 6.07 2.19
C ALA A 60 -4.51 6.90 1.29
N ARG A 61 -4.94 7.29 0.09
CA ARG A 61 -4.15 8.15 -0.80
C ARG A 61 -3.86 9.51 -0.17
N ILE A 62 -4.76 10.04 0.64
CA ILE A 62 -4.60 11.33 1.31
C ILE A 62 -4.00 11.17 2.70
N ASN A 63 -4.53 10.22 3.49
CA ASN A 63 -4.17 10.04 4.89
C ASN A 63 -3.06 9.00 5.11
N ARG A 64 -2.53 8.41 4.04
CA ARG A 64 -1.46 7.40 4.00
C ARG A 64 -1.88 6.00 4.48
N ILE A 65 -3.00 5.88 5.18
CA ILE A 65 -3.45 4.64 5.80
C ILE A 65 -4.97 4.67 5.98
N SER A 66 -5.60 3.53 5.86
CA SER A 66 -7.02 3.35 6.15
C SER A 66 -7.33 1.95 6.65
N ALA A 67 -8.57 1.73 7.08
CA ALA A 67 -9.07 0.40 7.43
C ALA A 67 -10.46 0.16 6.82
N LEU A 68 -10.72 -1.11 6.52
CA LEU A 68 -11.97 -1.63 5.98
C LEU A 68 -12.42 -2.83 6.84
N SER A 69 -13.70 -2.89 7.21
CA SER A 69 -14.28 -4.07 7.89
C SER A 69 -15.39 -4.67 7.05
N THR A 70 -15.32 -5.98 6.83
CA THR A 70 -16.32 -6.77 6.06
C THR A 70 -16.66 -8.06 6.77
N THR A 71 -17.79 -8.66 6.38
CA THR A 71 -18.15 -10.02 6.80
C THR A 71 -17.48 -11.06 5.91
N PHE A 72 -17.45 -12.30 6.39
CA PHE A 72 -16.94 -13.50 5.71
C PHE A 72 -17.62 -13.74 4.36
N GLY A 73 -16.86 -14.24 3.42
CA GLY A 73 -17.32 -14.71 2.12
C GLY A 73 -17.83 -13.56 1.24
N VAL A 74 -19.11 -13.36 1.20
CA VAL A 74 -19.74 -12.39 0.27
C VAL A 74 -19.25 -10.96 0.44
N GLY A 75 -18.95 -10.54 1.68
CA GLY A 75 -18.46 -9.20 1.95
C GLY A 75 -16.99 -9.03 1.56
N GLU A 76 -16.13 -9.94 2.02
CA GLU A 76 -14.70 -9.85 1.69
C GLU A 76 -14.41 -10.04 0.21
N LEU A 77 -15.12 -10.96 -0.47
CA LEU A 77 -14.97 -11.14 -1.91
C LEU A 77 -15.43 -9.92 -2.71
N SER A 78 -16.52 -9.27 -2.29
CA SER A 78 -16.98 -8.02 -2.90
C SER A 78 -15.92 -6.90 -2.78
N ALA A 79 -15.20 -6.83 -1.66
CA ALA A 79 -14.16 -5.84 -1.42
C ALA A 79 -12.85 -6.12 -2.19
N LEU A 80 -12.62 -7.35 -2.61
CA LEU A 80 -11.32 -7.83 -3.10
C LEU A 80 -10.80 -7.04 -4.32
N CYS A 81 -11.68 -6.59 -5.20
CA CYS A 81 -11.31 -5.77 -6.36
C CYS A 81 -10.66 -4.43 -5.93
N GLY A 82 -11.24 -3.75 -4.93
CA GLY A 82 -10.67 -2.51 -4.39
C GLY A 82 -9.35 -2.75 -3.65
N ILE A 83 -9.25 -3.84 -2.90
CA ILE A 83 -8.00 -4.25 -2.23
C ILE A 83 -6.89 -4.54 -3.25
N ALA A 84 -7.20 -5.23 -4.35
CA ALA A 84 -6.26 -5.49 -5.42
C ALA A 84 -5.77 -4.19 -6.08
N GLY A 85 -6.65 -3.20 -6.25
CA GLY A 85 -6.27 -1.85 -6.69
C GLY A 85 -5.32 -1.16 -5.71
N SER A 86 -5.63 -1.23 -4.41
CA SER A 86 -4.75 -0.69 -3.36
C SER A 86 -3.38 -1.37 -3.35
N TYR A 87 -3.33 -2.68 -3.58
CA TYR A 87 -2.08 -3.44 -3.69
C TYR A 87 -1.23 -2.97 -4.88
N ALA A 88 -1.85 -2.86 -6.06
CA ALA A 88 -1.16 -2.45 -7.29
C ALA A 88 -0.58 -1.03 -7.22
N GLU A 89 -1.19 -0.14 -6.42
CA GLU A 89 -0.78 1.25 -6.31
C GLU A 89 -0.14 1.61 -4.96
N ASN A 90 0.28 0.61 -4.18
CA ASN A 90 0.96 0.81 -2.89
C ASN A 90 0.17 1.71 -1.93
N ASN A 91 -1.09 1.39 -1.67
CA ASN A 91 -1.92 2.04 -0.67
C ASN A 91 -2.16 1.13 0.53
N MET A 92 -1.90 1.62 1.74
CA MET A 92 -2.09 0.85 2.97
C MET A 92 -3.55 0.80 3.38
N VAL A 93 -4.19 -0.34 3.20
CA VAL A 93 -5.54 -0.63 3.67
C VAL A 93 -5.52 -1.85 4.58
N PHE A 94 -5.96 -1.70 5.84
CA PHE A 94 -6.12 -2.81 6.78
C PHE A 94 -7.50 -3.42 6.58
N HIS A 95 -7.57 -4.54 5.87
CA HIS A 95 -8.82 -5.26 5.62
C HIS A 95 -9.09 -6.22 6.77
N ILE A 96 -10.05 -5.88 7.63
CA ILE A 96 -10.46 -6.64 8.82
C ILE A 96 -11.71 -7.43 8.47
N VAL A 97 -11.63 -8.75 8.56
CA VAL A 97 -12.72 -9.66 8.17
C VAL A 97 -13.22 -10.43 9.39
N GLY A 98 -14.51 -10.26 9.70
CA GLY A 98 -15.17 -11.10 10.69
C GLY A 98 -15.54 -12.45 10.07
N ILE A 99 -15.04 -13.54 10.65
CA ILE A 99 -15.25 -14.89 10.12
C ILE A 99 -16.03 -15.79 11.12
N PRO A 100 -16.62 -16.91 10.66
CA PRO A 100 -17.35 -17.83 11.52
C PRO A 100 -16.54 -18.28 12.74
N LYS A 101 -17.26 -18.60 13.83
CA LYS A 101 -16.66 -19.07 15.10
C LYS A 101 -15.68 -20.22 14.85
N MET A 102 -14.57 -20.23 15.58
CA MET A 102 -13.55 -21.28 15.46
C MET A 102 -14.12 -22.69 15.70
N GLN A 103 -15.08 -22.83 16.63
CA GLN A 103 -15.74 -24.11 16.85
C GLN A 103 -16.54 -24.58 15.63
N THR A 104 -17.18 -23.67 14.90
CA THR A 104 -17.92 -23.96 13.66
C THR A 104 -16.97 -24.43 12.57
N GLN A 105 -15.84 -23.74 12.41
CA GLN A 105 -14.79 -24.09 11.43
C GLN A 105 -14.20 -25.49 11.73
N LYS A 106 -13.83 -25.77 12.98
CA LYS A 106 -13.29 -27.09 13.40
C LYS A 106 -14.23 -28.25 13.16
N ARG A 107 -15.53 -27.99 13.08
CA ARG A 107 -16.55 -29.03 12.79
C ARG A 107 -16.87 -29.17 11.31
N HIS A 108 -16.26 -28.36 10.46
CA HIS A 108 -16.59 -28.25 9.03
C HIS A 108 -18.09 -28.07 8.79
N ALA A 109 -18.76 -27.33 9.68
CA ALA A 109 -20.20 -27.12 9.60
C ALA A 109 -20.52 -26.22 8.41
N ILE A 110 -21.56 -26.55 7.66
CA ILE A 110 -22.01 -25.69 6.54
C ILE A 110 -22.77 -24.50 7.11
N VAL A 111 -22.32 -23.31 6.80
CA VAL A 111 -22.95 -22.05 7.17
C VAL A 111 -23.24 -21.20 5.92
N HIS A 112 -24.11 -20.19 6.06
CA HIS A 112 -24.36 -19.23 4.99
C HIS A 112 -23.09 -18.44 4.68
N HIS A 113 -23.06 -17.77 3.52
CA HIS A 113 -21.91 -16.99 2.99
C HIS A 113 -20.64 -17.82 2.73
N SER A 114 -20.70 -19.14 2.89
CA SER A 114 -19.62 -20.07 2.54
C SER A 114 -19.83 -20.69 1.14
N LEU A 115 -18.87 -21.47 0.69
CA LEU A 115 -19.02 -22.25 -0.55
C LEU A 115 -19.85 -23.53 -0.37
N GLY A 116 -20.33 -23.80 0.85
CA GLY A 116 -21.14 -24.98 1.16
C GLY A 116 -20.35 -26.29 1.28
N ASP A 117 -19.04 -26.21 1.44
CA ASP A 117 -18.10 -27.33 1.51
C ASP A 117 -17.52 -27.59 2.91
N GLY A 118 -17.77 -26.66 3.86
CA GLY A 118 -17.20 -26.71 5.20
C GLY A 118 -15.74 -26.25 5.31
N GLU A 119 -15.19 -25.70 4.23
CA GLU A 119 -13.85 -25.12 4.20
C GLU A 119 -13.90 -23.60 4.43
N TYR A 120 -13.02 -23.11 5.29
CA TYR A 120 -13.05 -21.70 5.73
C TYR A 120 -11.79 -20.90 5.37
N GLY A 121 -10.75 -21.55 4.85
CA GLY A 121 -9.51 -20.91 4.41
C GLY A 121 -9.57 -20.30 3.02
N THR A 122 -10.49 -20.76 2.17
CA THR A 122 -10.52 -20.47 0.74
C THR A 122 -10.55 -18.97 0.43
N PHE A 123 -11.32 -18.16 1.16
CA PHE A 123 -11.42 -16.73 0.88
C PHE A 123 -10.15 -15.96 1.28
N MET A 124 -9.52 -16.35 2.40
CA MET A 124 -8.21 -15.82 2.78
C MET A 124 -7.14 -16.18 1.73
N ASP A 125 -7.18 -17.43 1.21
CA ASP A 125 -6.28 -17.86 0.13
C ASP A 125 -6.49 -17.05 -1.15
N MET A 126 -7.74 -16.69 -1.48
CA MET A 126 -8.07 -15.82 -2.61
C MET A 126 -7.59 -14.38 -2.40
N ALA A 127 -7.56 -13.89 -1.16
CA ALA A 127 -7.05 -12.55 -0.84
C ALA A 127 -5.52 -12.48 -0.82
N THR A 128 -4.83 -13.58 -0.46
CA THR A 128 -3.36 -13.62 -0.28
C THR A 128 -2.56 -13.05 -1.45
N PRO A 129 -2.89 -13.28 -2.74
CA PRO A 129 -2.14 -12.72 -3.87
C PRO A 129 -2.22 -11.19 -4.03
N VAL A 130 -3.15 -10.54 -3.36
CA VAL A 130 -3.40 -9.08 -3.47
C VAL A 130 -3.24 -8.33 -2.16
N VAL A 131 -2.49 -8.92 -1.21
CA VAL A 131 -2.09 -8.28 0.05
C VAL A 131 -0.62 -8.58 0.33
N CYS A 132 0.08 -7.71 1.06
CA CYS A 132 1.49 -7.96 1.40
C CYS A 132 1.64 -8.89 2.64
N ALA A 133 0.59 -9.03 3.43
CA ALA A 133 0.52 -9.99 4.53
C ALA A 133 -0.93 -10.35 4.85
N SER A 134 -1.14 -11.59 5.29
CA SER A 134 -2.44 -12.09 5.77
C SER A 134 -2.28 -12.83 7.08
N THR A 135 -3.33 -12.80 7.92
CA THR A 135 -3.36 -13.53 9.19
C THR A 135 -4.77 -13.85 9.65
N MET A 136 -4.90 -14.89 10.45
CA MET A 136 -6.08 -15.15 11.27
C MET A 136 -5.70 -15.00 12.73
N LEU A 137 -6.35 -14.06 13.42
CA LEU A 137 -6.04 -13.76 14.82
C LEU A 137 -6.69 -14.77 15.77
N THR A 138 -5.91 -15.15 16.76
CA THR A 138 -6.34 -15.90 17.94
C THR A 138 -5.88 -15.16 19.20
N PRO A 139 -6.43 -15.48 20.41
CA PRO A 139 -5.93 -14.89 21.65
C PRO A 139 -4.43 -15.12 21.88
N GLU A 140 -3.90 -16.24 21.37
CA GLU A 140 -2.50 -16.64 21.57
C GLU A 140 -1.52 -15.91 20.64
N ASN A 141 -1.91 -15.69 19.37
CA ASN A 141 -1.02 -15.11 18.37
C ASN A 141 -1.25 -13.60 18.13
N CYS A 142 -2.27 -13.02 18.77
CA CYS A 142 -2.78 -11.68 18.45
C CYS A 142 -1.67 -10.61 18.41
N VAL A 143 -0.83 -10.56 19.43
CA VAL A 143 0.21 -9.53 19.52
C VAL A 143 1.23 -9.68 18.40
N ASP A 144 1.81 -10.86 18.26
CA ASP A 144 2.86 -11.11 17.27
C ASP A 144 2.36 -10.92 15.84
N GLU A 145 1.15 -11.40 15.55
CA GLU A 145 0.56 -11.32 14.21
C GLU A 145 0.10 -9.91 13.85
N VAL A 146 -0.48 -9.17 14.79
CA VAL A 146 -0.84 -7.76 14.56
C VAL A 146 0.41 -6.93 14.27
N GLU A 147 1.50 -7.09 15.05
CA GLU A 147 2.74 -6.38 14.80
C GLU A 147 3.37 -6.79 13.45
N ARG A 148 3.36 -8.07 13.12
CA ARG A 148 3.90 -8.58 11.84
C ARG A 148 3.17 -7.98 10.63
N VAL A 149 1.83 -7.95 10.65
CA VAL A 149 1.08 -7.39 9.51
C VAL A 149 1.18 -5.87 9.44
N ILE A 150 1.29 -5.18 10.58
CA ILE A 150 1.56 -3.74 10.61
C ILE A 150 2.94 -3.44 10.01
N GLU A 151 3.96 -4.18 10.42
CA GLU A 151 5.33 -4.03 9.90
C GLU A 151 5.34 -4.25 8.37
N ALA A 152 4.71 -5.32 7.89
CA ALA A 152 4.59 -5.60 6.46
C ALA A 152 3.88 -4.47 5.70
N ALA A 153 2.76 -3.95 6.24
CA ALA A 153 2.04 -2.84 5.61
C ALA A 153 2.89 -1.56 5.53
N LEU A 154 3.58 -1.21 6.62
CA LEU A 154 4.43 -0.02 6.70
C LEU A 154 5.65 -0.12 5.78
N GLU A 155 6.24 -1.30 5.65
CA GLU A 155 7.39 -1.55 4.80
C GLU A 155 7.03 -1.49 3.31
N ASN A 156 5.95 -2.19 2.92
CA ASN A 156 5.56 -2.34 1.52
C ASN A 156 4.62 -1.23 1.03
N ARG A 157 4.01 -0.47 1.93
CA ARG A 157 2.93 0.49 1.61
C ARG A 157 1.76 -0.17 0.89
N GLN A 158 1.42 -1.40 1.27
CA GLN A 158 0.42 -2.23 0.61
C GLN A 158 -0.64 -2.73 1.60
N PRO A 159 -1.81 -3.21 1.12
CA PRO A 159 -2.86 -3.70 2.00
C PRO A 159 -2.48 -5.00 2.69
N VAL A 160 -3.13 -5.22 3.83
CA VAL A 160 -3.04 -6.47 4.61
C VAL A 160 -4.44 -7.01 4.88
N TYR A 161 -4.53 -8.33 5.10
CA TYR A 161 -5.76 -9.03 5.41
C TYR A 161 -5.70 -9.62 6.82
N ILE A 162 -6.72 -9.34 7.65
CA ILE A 162 -6.79 -9.74 9.04
C ILE A 162 -8.15 -10.41 9.32
N ALA A 163 -8.18 -11.73 9.38
CA ALA A 163 -9.37 -12.49 9.76
C ALA A 163 -9.49 -12.61 11.28
N ILE A 164 -10.68 -12.42 11.82
CA ILE A 164 -10.95 -12.61 13.25
C ILE A 164 -12.16 -13.52 13.42
N PRO A 165 -12.00 -14.74 13.98
CA PRO A 165 -13.13 -15.58 14.35
C PRO A 165 -14.08 -14.86 15.31
N HIS A 166 -15.37 -14.91 15.03
CA HIS A 166 -16.42 -14.20 15.78
C HIS A 166 -16.34 -14.39 17.30
N ASP A 167 -16.00 -15.62 17.73
CA ASP A 167 -15.85 -15.96 19.16
C ASP A 167 -14.53 -15.48 19.78
N TYR A 168 -13.54 -15.10 18.99
CA TYR A 168 -12.26 -14.58 19.46
C TYR A 168 -12.21 -13.06 19.53
N VAL A 169 -13.13 -12.35 18.89
CA VAL A 169 -13.13 -10.87 18.86
C VAL A 169 -13.00 -10.26 20.27
N ASN A 170 -13.83 -10.75 21.20
CA ASN A 170 -13.87 -10.27 22.59
C ASN A 170 -13.09 -11.17 23.57
N ALA A 171 -12.34 -12.15 23.09
CA ALA A 171 -11.49 -12.96 23.95
C ALA A 171 -10.26 -12.17 24.41
N GLU A 172 -9.87 -12.32 25.68
CA GLU A 172 -8.66 -11.70 26.21
C GLU A 172 -7.42 -12.32 25.56
N ILE A 173 -6.43 -11.50 25.20
CA ILE A 173 -5.16 -11.97 24.67
C ILE A 173 -4.32 -12.67 25.73
N SER A 174 -3.53 -13.65 25.33
CA SER A 174 -2.78 -14.50 26.26
C SER A 174 -1.54 -13.82 26.86
N SER A 175 -0.94 -12.88 26.15
CA SER A 175 0.26 -12.14 26.60
C SER A 175 0.38 -10.80 25.89
N LEU A 176 1.13 -9.87 26.51
CA LEU A 176 1.55 -8.61 25.88
C LEU A 176 3.06 -8.67 25.68
N THR A 177 3.50 -8.72 24.45
CA THR A 177 4.90 -8.53 24.07
C THR A 177 5.08 -7.10 23.59
N ALA A 178 6.21 -6.47 23.92
CA ALA A 178 6.50 -5.14 23.40
C ALA A 178 6.62 -5.18 21.87
N PRO A 179 6.04 -4.24 21.13
CA PRO A 179 6.16 -4.17 19.68
C PRO A 179 7.62 -4.16 19.24
N LYS A 180 7.97 -4.95 18.25
CA LYS A 180 9.28 -4.93 17.60
C LYS A 180 9.12 -4.19 16.27
N ASN A 181 9.49 -2.92 16.25
CA ASN A 181 9.61 -2.21 14.98
C ASN A 181 10.99 -2.47 14.39
N VAL A 182 11.08 -3.38 13.44
CA VAL A 182 12.31 -3.66 12.70
C VAL A 182 12.11 -3.17 11.27
N PHE A 183 12.53 -1.94 11.00
CA PHE A 183 12.58 -1.45 9.63
C PHE A 183 13.82 -1.98 8.92
N VAL A 184 13.66 -2.45 7.69
CA VAL A 184 14.78 -2.81 6.83
C VAL A 184 15.65 -1.57 6.60
N LYS A 185 16.94 -1.70 6.85
CA LYS A 185 17.92 -0.65 6.59
C LYS A 185 18.81 -1.05 5.43
N SER A 186 19.13 -0.10 4.58
CA SER A 186 20.14 -0.29 3.55
C SER A 186 21.51 -0.64 4.20
N ASP A 187 22.25 -1.55 3.58
CA ASP A 187 23.65 -1.77 3.96
C ASP A 187 24.45 -0.48 3.70
N PRO A 188 25.16 0.07 4.71
CA PRO A 188 25.82 1.37 4.56
C PRO A 188 26.87 1.42 3.45
N ALA A 189 27.63 0.35 3.24
CA ALA A 189 28.66 0.30 2.20
C ALA A 189 28.06 0.27 0.80
N THR A 190 27.02 -0.55 0.59
CA THR A 190 26.26 -0.60 -0.66
C THR A 190 25.58 0.73 -0.95
N LEU A 191 25.02 1.40 0.07
CA LEU A 191 24.38 2.70 -0.10
C LEU A 191 25.40 3.76 -0.56
N GLU A 192 26.57 3.81 0.05
CA GLU A 192 27.65 4.76 -0.31
C GLU A 192 28.13 4.51 -1.75
N GLU A 193 28.33 3.26 -2.13
CA GLU A 193 28.70 2.87 -3.49
C GLU A 193 27.66 3.32 -4.52
N VAL A 194 26.37 3.01 -4.27
CA VAL A 194 25.26 3.38 -5.15
C VAL A 194 25.17 4.90 -5.31
N VAL A 195 25.25 5.65 -4.19
CA VAL A 195 25.23 7.13 -4.24
C VAL A 195 26.42 7.68 -5.03
N SER A 196 27.61 7.12 -4.88
CA SER A 196 28.79 7.50 -5.65
C SER A 196 28.59 7.27 -7.16
N ILE A 197 28.06 6.11 -7.55
CA ILE A 197 27.77 5.78 -8.95
C ILE A 197 26.72 6.73 -9.55
N ILE A 198 25.62 6.98 -8.83
CA ILE A 198 24.56 7.89 -9.27
C ILE A 198 25.14 9.29 -9.49
N THR A 199 25.90 9.80 -8.51
CA THR A 199 26.49 11.14 -8.57
C THR A 199 27.45 11.26 -9.74
N ALA A 200 28.30 10.25 -9.97
CA ALA A 200 29.23 10.24 -11.11
C ALA A 200 28.51 10.20 -12.46
N LYS A 201 27.46 9.38 -12.60
CA LYS A 201 26.67 9.31 -13.85
C LYS A 201 25.98 10.64 -14.14
N LEU A 202 25.33 11.26 -13.14
CA LEU A 202 24.66 12.56 -13.30
C LEU A 202 25.65 13.67 -13.62
N SER A 203 26.81 13.73 -12.95
CA SER A 203 27.83 14.76 -13.17
C SER A 203 28.51 14.67 -14.53
N ASN A 204 28.59 13.47 -15.11
CA ASN A 204 29.19 13.25 -16.42
C ASN A 204 28.18 13.33 -17.58
N ALA A 205 26.89 13.39 -17.27
CA ALA A 205 25.84 13.47 -18.29
C ALA A 205 25.89 14.82 -19.00
N LYS A 206 25.70 14.81 -20.32
CA LYS A 206 25.55 16.00 -21.14
C LYS A 206 24.13 16.58 -21.05
N GLN A 207 23.16 15.66 -20.97
CA GLN A 207 21.76 15.98 -20.83
C GLN A 207 21.11 14.96 -19.91
N ALA A 208 20.58 15.42 -18.78
CA ALA A 208 19.93 14.56 -17.80
C ALA A 208 18.59 15.14 -17.36
N CYS A 209 17.69 14.28 -16.90
CA CYS A 209 16.45 14.68 -16.26
C CYS A 209 16.09 13.74 -15.11
N ILE A 210 15.16 14.20 -14.28
CA ILE A 210 14.59 13.41 -13.17
C ILE A 210 13.15 13.04 -13.53
N MET A 211 12.77 11.78 -13.27
CA MET A 211 11.40 11.29 -13.46
C MET A 211 10.87 10.73 -12.14
N PRO A 212 10.17 11.56 -11.34
CA PRO A 212 9.56 11.12 -10.09
C PRO A 212 8.27 10.35 -10.38
N GLY A 213 8.16 9.14 -9.85
CA GLY A 213 6.96 8.31 -9.92
C GLY A 213 6.10 8.41 -8.67
N PHE A 214 4.88 7.82 -8.72
CA PHE A 214 3.91 7.91 -7.62
C PHE A 214 4.41 7.28 -6.31
N LEU A 215 5.37 6.37 -6.36
CA LEU A 215 5.96 5.78 -5.14
C LEU A 215 6.68 6.82 -4.28
N VAL A 216 7.18 7.91 -4.87
CA VAL A 216 7.71 9.06 -4.10
C VAL A 216 6.67 9.59 -3.12
N ASP A 217 5.41 9.69 -3.56
CA ASP A 217 4.30 10.08 -2.71
C ASP A 217 3.94 8.99 -1.70
N ARG A 218 3.84 7.73 -2.13
CA ARG A 218 3.46 6.61 -1.25
C ARG A 218 4.44 6.42 -0.08
N PHE A 219 5.72 6.64 -0.33
CA PHE A 219 6.77 6.54 0.69
C PHE A 219 7.06 7.87 1.41
N SER A 220 6.25 8.91 1.18
CA SER A 220 6.41 10.24 1.80
C SER A 220 7.77 10.89 1.56
N LEU A 221 8.29 10.77 0.34
CA LEU A 221 9.62 11.25 -0.06
C LEU A 221 9.58 12.53 -0.93
N LYS A 222 8.44 13.21 -1.03
CA LYS A 222 8.30 14.41 -1.89
C LYS A 222 9.33 15.49 -1.59
N ASP A 223 9.53 15.80 -0.32
CA ASP A 223 10.48 16.85 0.10
C ASP A 223 11.92 16.47 -0.25
N LEU A 224 12.29 15.20 -0.08
CA LEU A 224 13.62 14.71 -0.45
C LEU A 224 13.82 14.70 -1.96
N ALA A 225 12.82 14.30 -2.74
CA ALA A 225 12.88 14.34 -4.20
C ALA A 225 13.02 15.78 -4.71
N MET A 226 12.26 16.72 -4.14
CA MET A 226 12.41 18.14 -4.44
C MET A 226 13.78 18.71 -4.03
N ALA A 227 14.33 18.26 -2.91
CA ALA A 227 15.68 18.66 -2.49
C ALA A 227 16.75 18.21 -3.51
N VAL A 228 16.62 16.97 -4.05
CA VAL A 228 17.52 16.46 -5.11
C VAL A 228 17.37 17.29 -6.39
N ILE A 229 16.15 17.62 -6.82
CA ILE A 229 15.89 18.46 -8.00
C ILE A 229 16.53 19.85 -7.82
N ASN A 230 16.29 20.51 -6.69
CA ASN A 230 16.81 21.83 -6.41
C ASN A 230 18.35 21.86 -6.31
N ALA A 231 18.94 20.82 -5.70
CA ALA A 231 20.40 20.73 -5.55
C ALA A 231 21.12 20.41 -6.86
N SER A 232 20.50 19.59 -7.72
CA SER A 232 21.06 19.21 -9.02
C SER A 232 20.83 20.26 -10.12
N GLY A 233 19.79 21.08 -9.99
CA GLY A 233 19.33 21.99 -11.04
C GLY A 233 18.79 21.27 -12.28
N LEU A 234 18.56 19.97 -12.20
CA LEU A 234 18.05 19.18 -13.33
C LEU A 234 16.55 19.42 -13.54
N PRO A 235 16.10 19.45 -14.79
CA PRO A 235 14.67 19.44 -15.10
C PRO A 235 14.03 18.12 -14.73
N TYR A 236 12.72 18.14 -14.47
CA TYR A 236 11.94 16.93 -14.22
C TYR A 236 10.64 16.89 -15.01
N ALA A 237 10.23 15.66 -15.36
CA ALA A 237 8.97 15.38 -16.02
C ALA A 237 8.19 14.35 -15.21
N SER A 238 6.87 14.53 -15.09
CA SER A 238 5.98 13.50 -14.57
C SER A 238 5.44 12.63 -15.71
N MET A 239 4.86 11.48 -15.37
CA MET A 239 4.07 10.70 -16.31
C MET A 239 2.59 10.76 -15.96
N ALA A 240 1.73 10.14 -16.78
CA ALA A 240 0.27 10.25 -16.62
C ALA A 240 -0.22 9.77 -15.24
N LEU A 241 0.27 8.63 -14.75
CA LEU A 241 -0.08 8.09 -13.43
C LEU A 241 0.63 8.82 -12.27
N ASP A 242 1.64 9.62 -12.58
CA ASP A 242 2.50 10.33 -11.62
C ASP A 242 2.20 11.82 -11.54
N LYS A 243 1.10 12.24 -12.18
CA LYS A 243 0.65 13.63 -12.17
C LYS A 243 0.47 14.15 -10.74
N ALA A 244 0.95 15.39 -10.49
CA ALA A 244 0.89 16.05 -9.19
C ALA A 244 1.63 15.31 -8.03
N VAL A 245 2.52 14.39 -8.33
CA VAL A 245 3.41 13.78 -7.33
C VAL A 245 4.32 14.84 -6.72
N LEU A 246 4.90 15.72 -7.56
CA LEU A 246 5.64 16.91 -7.13
C LEU A 246 4.93 18.20 -7.60
N ASP A 247 5.45 19.34 -7.21
CA ASP A 247 4.90 20.65 -7.56
C ASP A 247 5.11 20.95 -9.05
N GLU A 248 4.02 20.94 -9.82
CA GLU A 248 4.04 21.21 -11.26
C GLU A 248 4.16 22.72 -11.59
N THR A 249 4.19 23.61 -10.59
CA THR A 249 4.45 25.05 -10.78
C THR A 249 5.92 25.40 -10.64
N ASN A 250 6.78 24.46 -10.23
CA ASN A 250 8.21 24.66 -10.10
C ASN A 250 8.84 24.95 -11.48
N PRO A 251 9.74 25.96 -11.60
CA PRO A 251 10.37 26.30 -12.88
C PRO A 251 11.15 25.16 -13.56
N SER A 252 11.59 24.15 -12.82
CA SER A 252 12.28 22.99 -13.37
C SER A 252 11.33 21.92 -13.91
N TYR A 253 10.00 22.09 -13.74
CA TYR A 253 9.02 21.16 -14.28
C TYR A 253 8.81 21.38 -15.77
N MET A 254 9.04 20.35 -16.57
CA MET A 254 8.90 20.42 -18.02
C MET A 254 7.51 20.07 -18.54
N GLY A 255 6.73 19.33 -17.74
CA GLY A 255 5.43 18.79 -18.13
C GLY A 255 5.36 17.27 -18.08
N ILE A 256 4.37 16.70 -18.80
CA ILE A 256 4.09 15.27 -18.78
C ILE A 256 4.79 14.57 -19.95
N TYR A 257 5.59 13.55 -19.62
CA TYR A 257 6.11 12.59 -20.59
C TYR A 257 5.17 11.38 -20.70
N MET A 258 4.79 11.02 -21.93
CA MET A 258 3.93 9.86 -22.21
C MET A 258 4.22 9.29 -23.61
N GLY A 259 5.49 9.00 -23.89
CA GLY A 259 5.90 8.55 -25.22
C GLY A 259 5.40 9.49 -26.33
N GLN A 260 4.79 8.95 -27.37
CA GLN A 260 4.30 9.71 -28.53
C GLN A 260 2.92 10.37 -28.33
N LEU A 261 2.29 10.20 -27.15
CA LEU A 261 0.86 10.52 -27.02
C LEU A 261 0.56 11.97 -26.63
N ILE A 262 1.50 12.72 -26.04
CA ILE A 262 1.18 14.06 -25.51
C ILE A 262 2.04 15.15 -26.13
N ASN A 263 3.27 15.36 -25.66
CA ASN A 263 4.09 16.50 -26.03
C ASN A 263 5.37 16.07 -26.74
N PRO A 264 5.50 16.33 -28.05
CA PRO A 264 6.67 15.92 -28.83
C PRO A 264 7.98 16.55 -28.32
N GLU A 265 7.97 17.79 -27.83
CA GLU A 265 9.17 18.47 -27.33
C GLU A 265 9.68 17.80 -26.04
N ILE A 266 8.77 17.45 -25.13
CA ILE A 266 9.12 16.72 -23.91
C ILE A 266 9.58 15.31 -24.25
N GLN A 267 8.92 14.65 -25.21
CA GLN A 267 9.34 13.34 -25.69
C GLN A 267 10.78 13.39 -26.22
N GLU A 268 11.08 14.31 -27.16
CA GLU A 268 12.40 14.45 -27.74
C GLU A 268 13.45 14.72 -26.67
N PHE A 269 13.16 15.63 -25.73
CA PHE A 269 14.07 15.96 -24.66
C PHE A 269 14.37 14.74 -23.78
N VAL A 270 13.34 14.07 -23.25
CA VAL A 270 13.50 12.93 -22.33
C VAL A 270 14.21 11.76 -23.03
N GLU A 271 13.81 11.43 -24.27
CA GLU A 271 14.38 10.31 -25.03
C GLU A 271 15.80 10.58 -25.50
N SER A 272 16.23 11.85 -25.61
CA SER A 272 17.61 12.23 -25.93
C SER A 272 18.54 12.28 -24.72
N CYS A 273 18.02 12.25 -23.49
CA CYS A 273 18.85 12.25 -22.28
C CYS A 273 19.81 11.05 -22.27
N ASP A 274 21.07 11.34 -21.93
CA ASP A 274 22.09 10.28 -21.72
C ASP A 274 22.13 9.76 -20.28
N CYS A 275 21.39 10.42 -19.36
CA CYS A 275 21.13 9.93 -18.02
C CYS A 275 19.73 10.33 -17.55
N ILE A 276 18.92 9.39 -17.12
CA ILE A 276 17.59 9.60 -16.52
C ILE A 276 17.60 9.05 -15.11
N LEU A 277 17.34 9.92 -14.13
CA LEU A 277 17.16 9.51 -12.74
C LEU A 277 15.66 9.30 -12.48
N ALA A 278 15.23 8.05 -12.50
CA ALA A 278 13.88 7.64 -12.19
C ALA A 278 13.77 7.30 -10.68
N ILE A 279 12.81 7.90 -9.98
CA ILE A 279 12.63 7.71 -8.53
C ILE A 279 11.21 7.22 -8.28
N GLY A 280 11.05 5.97 -7.89
CA GLY A 280 9.73 5.38 -7.65
C GLY A 280 8.86 5.29 -8.91
N PHE A 281 9.47 5.11 -10.03
CA PHE A 281 8.90 5.14 -11.37
C PHE A 281 8.46 3.74 -11.82
N VAL A 282 7.21 3.60 -12.23
CA VAL A 282 6.65 2.35 -12.74
C VAL A 282 6.38 2.45 -14.24
N MET A 283 7.06 1.61 -15.02
CA MET A 283 6.95 1.55 -16.49
C MET A 283 5.69 0.77 -16.92
N SER A 284 4.50 1.32 -16.60
CA SER A 284 3.23 0.75 -17.07
C SER A 284 2.96 1.13 -18.54
N ASP A 285 2.00 0.48 -19.17
CA ASP A 285 1.50 0.83 -20.49
C ASP A 285 1.09 2.30 -20.59
N ILE A 286 0.34 2.81 -19.59
CA ILE A 286 -0.10 4.21 -19.52
C ILE A 286 1.10 5.16 -19.44
N ASN A 287 2.01 4.94 -18.49
CA ASN A 287 3.17 5.79 -18.30
C ASN A 287 4.11 5.77 -19.51
N MET A 288 4.19 4.63 -20.18
CA MET A 288 5.00 4.46 -21.40
C MET A 288 4.25 4.85 -22.69
N GLY A 289 3.11 5.55 -22.60
CA GLY A 289 2.34 6.01 -23.75
C GLY A 289 1.89 4.86 -24.64
N MET A 290 1.24 3.84 -24.07
CA MET A 290 0.88 2.59 -24.75
C MET A 290 2.09 1.92 -25.43
N PHE A 291 3.22 1.92 -24.72
CA PHE A 291 4.51 1.39 -25.17
C PHE A 291 5.12 2.09 -26.40
N THR A 292 4.75 3.34 -26.65
CA THR A 292 5.37 4.15 -27.72
C THR A 292 6.66 4.85 -27.27
N ALA A 293 6.92 4.90 -25.96
CA ALA A 293 8.12 5.46 -25.37
C ALA A 293 9.38 4.72 -25.82
N LYS A 294 10.41 5.49 -26.23
CA LYS A 294 11.71 4.95 -26.72
C LYS A 294 12.83 5.21 -25.73
N LEU A 295 12.59 4.88 -24.46
CA LEU A 295 13.59 5.03 -23.41
C LEU A 295 14.65 3.93 -23.52
N ASP A 296 15.93 4.34 -23.60
CA ASP A 296 17.06 3.43 -23.52
C ASP A 296 17.32 3.04 -22.06
N LYS A 297 17.02 1.80 -21.71
CA LYS A 297 17.18 1.30 -20.33
C LYS A 297 18.60 1.44 -19.80
N SER A 298 19.63 1.39 -20.67
CA SER A 298 21.03 1.56 -20.28
C SER A 298 21.37 2.96 -19.73
N ARG A 299 20.50 3.93 -20.00
CA ARG A 299 20.62 5.32 -19.54
C ARG A 299 19.77 5.64 -18.32
N ILE A 300 19.01 4.67 -17.81
CA ILE A 300 18.10 4.88 -16.68
C ILE A 300 18.76 4.38 -15.40
N ILE A 301 18.71 5.24 -14.37
CA ILE A 301 18.94 4.86 -12.99
C ILE A 301 17.56 4.81 -12.33
N ASN A 302 17.07 3.63 -11.99
CA ASN A 302 15.75 3.47 -11.38
C ASN A 302 15.86 3.11 -9.90
N ILE A 303 15.49 4.07 -9.05
CA ILE A 303 15.44 3.91 -7.57
C ILE A 303 14.04 3.42 -7.21
N MET A 304 13.97 2.21 -6.68
CA MET A 304 12.75 1.56 -6.22
C MET A 304 12.81 1.35 -4.69
N PRO A 305 11.71 1.04 -3.99
CA PRO A 305 11.70 0.93 -2.52
C PRO A 305 12.75 -0.03 -1.95
N PHE A 306 13.06 -1.12 -2.65
CA PHE A 306 13.97 -2.16 -2.17
C PHE A 306 15.16 -2.42 -3.08
N SER A 307 15.32 -1.64 -4.14
CA SER A 307 16.41 -1.86 -5.11
C SER A 307 16.74 -0.60 -5.89
N VAL A 308 17.98 -0.56 -6.39
CA VAL A 308 18.40 0.42 -7.39
C VAL A 308 18.93 -0.32 -8.60
N HIS A 309 18.39 0.00 -9.78
CA HIS A 309 18.82 -0.55 -11.05
C HIS A 309 19.58 0.53 -11.83
N ILE A 310 20.77 0.22 -12.28
CA ILE A 310 21.66 1.16 -12.96
C ILE A 310 22.03 0.60 -14.33
N GLY A 311 21.33 1.05 -15.37
CA GLY A 311 21.62 0.80 -16.78
C GLY A 311 21.27 -0.56 -17.30
#